data_a208463cc750f6d3733071311d884109
#
_entry.id   a208463cc750f6d3733071311d884109
#
_cell.length_a   1.000
_cell.length_b   1.000
_cell.length_c   1.000
_cell.angle_alpha   90.00
_cell.angle_beta   90.00
_cell.angle_gamma   90.00
#
_symmetry.space_group_name_H-M   'P 1'
#
loop_
_entity.id
_entity.type
_entity.pdbx_description
1 polymer ?
#
loop_
_entity_poly.entity_id
_entity_poly.type
_entity_poly.pdbx_seq_one_letter_code
_entity_poly.pdbx_strand_id
1 'polypeptide(L)'
;MISTNSVEFFTSIFIVCSAVIIIVLEQIFPYNKGQKIFRRGFFNDFVLYTLLQSYIAGICIFYSIRWLQAIGLQSDVHISSYLSPWQQLIVFIVVHDFYIYWFHRLQHKSRFLWRIHEVHHSSFEVDWLSGSRSHLFEILINQTVEFAPLFLLGASPEVAVYKGMTDAVWGMYIHSNINVKSGFLQYFINGPEMHRWHHANQKKALDKNFSTKLAMWDWLFGTAYFPKNEKAGSYGLTKVYPLSFIQQFFYVFRSRS
;
A
#
# COMPACT_ATOMS: atom_id res chain seq x y z
N MET A 1 -17.04 18.78 -20.23
CA MET A 1 -15.82 18.43 -19.48
C MET A 1 -16.09 18.60 -18.00
N ILE A 2 -15.93 17.56 -17.20
CA ILE A 2 -16.01 17.66 -15.74
C ILE A 2 -14.77 18.44 -15.31
N SER A 3 -14.90 19.47 -14.46
CA SER A 3 -13.74 20.22 -13.96
C SER A 3 -12.84 19.31 -13.11
N THR A 4 -11.54 19.58 -13.08
CA THR A 4 -10.59 18.83 -12.21
C THR A 4 -11.02 18.84 -10.75
N ASN A 5 -11.53 19.95 -10.24
CA ASN A 5 -12.07 20.07 -8.88
C ASN A 5 -13.26 19.11 -8.63
N SER A 6 -14.10 18.87 -9.64
CA SER A 6 -15.21 17.92 -9.53
C SER A 6 -14.69 16.47 -9.47
N VAL A 7 -13.66 16.12 -10.25
CA VAL A 7 -13.05 14.76 -10.23
C VAL A 7 -12.43 14.50 -8.87
N GLU A 8 -11.66 15.43 -8.33
CA GLU A 8 -11.03 15.29 -7.01
C GLU A 8 -12.06 15.15 -5.88
N PHE A 9 -13.14 15.95 -5.94
CA PHE A 9 -14.23 15.88 -4.97
C PHE A 9 -14.92 14.51 -4.98
N PHE A 10 -15.33 14.03 -6.16
CA PHE A 10 -15.98 12.71 -6.27
C PHE A 10 -15.04 11.57 -5.88
N THR A 11 -13.75 11.68 -6.19
CA THR A 11 -12.74 10.71 -5.79
C THR A 11 -12.59 10.63 -4.27
N SER A 12 -12.57 11.79 -3.61
CA SER A 12 -12.50 11.84 -2.14
C SER A 12 -13.73 11.20 -1.49
N ILE A 13 -14.93 11.49 -2.00
CA ILE A 13 -16.17 10.85 -1.54
C ILE A 13 -16.10 9.34 -1.76
N PHE A 14 -15.64 8.89 -2.92
CA PHE A 14 -15.54 7.47 -3.23
C PHE A 14 -14.58 6.73 -2.27
N ILE A 15 -13.42 7.33 -1.96
CA ILE A 15 -12.47 6.76 -0.99
C ILE A 15 -13.11 6.65 0.40
N VAL A 16 -13.80 7.71 0.87
CA VAL A 16 -14.46 7.71 2.18
C VAL A 16 -15.59 6.67 2.22
N CYS A 17 -16.44 6.63 1.21
CA CYS A 17 -17.50 5.61 1.12
C CYS A 17 -16.94 4.20 1.09
N SER A 18 -15.85 3.97 0.33
CA SER A 18 -15.17 2.68 0.29
C SER A 18 -14.60 2.28 1.67
N ALA A 19 -14.00 3.23 2.38
CA ALA A 19 -13.52 2.98 3.76
C ALA A 19 -14.67 2.59 4.69
N VAL A 20 -15.79 3.32 4.65
CA VAL A 20 -16.98 2.99 5.45
C VAL A 20 -17.52 1.60 5.11
N ILE A 21 -17.62 1.25 3.82
CA ILE A 21 -18.07 -0.07 3.37
C ILE A 21 -17.12 -1.16 3.90
N ILE A 22 -15.81 -0.97 3.77
CA ILE A 22 -14.80 -1.93 4.26
C ILE A 22 -14.93 -2.11 5.78
N ILE A 23 -15.05 -1.02 6.56
CA ILE A 23 -15.25 -1.07 8.00
C ILE A 23 -16.50 -1.88 8.36
N VAL A 24 -17.62 -1.62 7.69
CA VAL A 24 -18.88 -2.35 7.90
C VAL A 24 -18.70 -3.83 7.59
N LEU A 25 -18.07 -4.16 6.47
CA LEU A 25 -17.81 -5.55 6.07
C LEU A 25 -16.87 -6.27 7.05
N GLU A 26 -15.87 -5.59 7.61
CA GLU A 26 -15.02 -6.16 8.68
C GLU A 26 -15.84 -6.53 9.94
N GLN A 27 -16.87 -5.76 10.28
CA GLN A 27 -17.71 -6.03 11.44
C GLN A 27 -18.73 -7.16 11.16
N ILE A 28 -19.28 -7.23 9.94
CA ILE A 28 -20.28 -8.25 9.58
C ILE A 28 -19.60 -9.60 9.27
N PHE A 29 -18.46 -9.58 8.59
CA PHE A 29 -17.75 -10.77 8.12
C PHE A 29 -16.29 -10.80 8.61
N PRO A 30 -16.03 -10.76 9.92
CA PRO A 30 -14.66 -10.67 10.44
C PRO A 30 -13.88 -11.97 10.24
N TYR A 31 -12.65 -11.86 9.78
CA TYR A 31 -11.69 -12.96 9.79
C TYR A 31 -11.22 -13.25 11.22
N ASN A 32 -10.77 -12.25 11.96
CA ASN A 32 -10.47 -12.34 13.39
C ASN A 32 -11.65 -11.78 14.18
N LYS A 33 -12.45 -12.68 14.78
CA LYS A 33 -13.59 -12.27 15.60
C LYS A 33 -13.14 -11.51 16.85
N GLY A 34 -13.88 -10.48 17.23
CA GLY A 34 -13.60 -9.67 18.42
C GLY A 34 -12.56 -8.57 18.24
N GLN A 35 -12.00 -8.40 17.04
CA GLN A 35 -11.13 -7.27 16.74
C GLN A 35 -11.93 -5.96 16.82
N LYS A 36 -11.43 -4.99 17.58
CA LYS A 36 -12.10 -3.70 17.80
C LYS A 36 -11.79 -2.73 16.69
N ILE A 37 -12.76 -1.88 16.29
CA ILE A 37 -12.51 -0.76 15.35
C ILE A 37 -11.44 0.17 15.93
N PHE A 38 -11.59 0.58 17.19
CA PHE A 38 -10.62 1.39 17.91
C PHE A 38 -9.61 0.49 18.65
N ARG A 39 -8.79 -0.23 17.89
CA ARG A 39 -7.73 -1.07 18.43
C ARG A 39 -6.55 -0.28 18.96
N ARG A 40 -5.63 -0.95 19.63
CA ARG A 40 -4.38 -0.33 20.05
C ARG A 40 -3.59 0.20 18.83
N GLY A 41 -3.23 1.47 18.86
CA GLY A 41 -2.52 2.15 17.77
C GLY A 41 -3.42 2.78 16.72
N PHE A 42 -4.76 2.63 16.81
CA PHE A 42 -5.71 3.24 15.86
C PHE A 42 -5.44 4.74 15.66
N PHE A 43 -5.25 5.49 16.74
CA PHE A 43 -5.02 6.93 16.67
C PHE A 43 -3.71 7.28 15.92
N ASN A 44 -2.63 6.54 16.18
CA ASN A 44 -1.38 6.70 15.45
C ASN A 44 -1.58 6.43 13.96
N ASP A 45 -2.28 5.36 13.62
CA ASP A 45 -2.48 4.96 12.22
C ASP A 45 -3.39 5.95 11.49
N PHE A 46 -4.48 6.38 12.12
CA PHE A 46 -5.43 7.29 11.48
C PHE A 46 -4.91 8.73 11.40
N VAL A 47 -4.49 9.31 12.53
CA VAL A 47 -4.12 10.73 12.56
C VAL A 47 -2.69 10.95 12.06
N LEU A 48 -1.73 10.15 12.56
CA LEU A 48 -0.33 10.45 12.31
C LEU A 48 0.17 9.81 11.01
N TYR A 49 -0.16 8.56 10.72
CA TYR A 49 0.25 7.91 9.48
C TYR A 49 -0.65 8.31 8.31
N THR A 50 -1.98 8.19 8.45
CA THR A 50 -2.88 8.44 7.30
C THR A 50 -3.05 9.92 6.99
N LEU A 51 -3.26 10.79 7.98
CA LEU A 51 -3.54 12.20 7.70
C LEU A 51 -2.24 13.02 7.65
N LEU A 52 -1.50 13.09 8.76
CA LEU A 52 -0.36 14.00 8.87
C LEU A 52 0.79 13.58 7.95
N GLN A 53 1.22 12.32 8.04
CA GLN A 53 2.38 11.86 7.27
C GLN A 53 2.09 11.81 5.77
N SER A 54 0.89 11.40 5.36
CA SER A 54 0.51 11.39 3.94
C SER A 54 0.43 12.81 3.37
N TYR A 55 -0.03 13.79 4.16
CA TYR A 55 -0.02 15.20 3.75
C TYR A 55 1.42 15.71 3.53
N ILE A 56 2.32 15.46 4.49
CA ILE A 56 3.74 15.83 4.37
C ILE A 56 4.39 15.13 3.17
N ALA A 57 4.15 13.82 3.03
CA ALA A 57 4.68 13.05 1.90
C ALA A 57 4.19 13.61 0.56
N GLY A 58 2.91 13.95 0.43
CA GLY A 58 2.34 14.56 -0.77
C GLY A 58 3.05 15.85 -1.18
N ILE A 59 3.34 16.74 -0.22
CA ILE A 59 4.12 17.96 -0.46
C ILE A 59 5.52 17.62 -0.97
N CYS A 60 6.23 16.71 -0.29
CA CYS A 60 7.57 16.31 -0.69
C CYS A 60 7.60 15.68 -2.09
N ILE A 61 6.65 14.81 -2.41
CA ILE A 61 6.53 14.16 -3.72
C ILE A 61 6.24 15.19 -4.82
N PHE A 62 5.32 16.13 -4.56
CA PHE A 62 5.03 17.21 -5.50
C PHE A 62 6.29 17.99 -5.87
N TYR A 63 7.07 18.44 -4.88
CA TYR A 63 8.31 19.17 -5.14
C TYR A 63 9.37 18.29 -5.78
N SER A 64 9.46 16.99 -5.43
CA SER A 64 10.38 16.06 -6.07
C SER A 64 10.08 15.91 -7.57
N ILE A 65 8.81 15.76 -7.94
CA ILE A 65 8.40 15.68 -9.35
C ILE A 65 8.70 16.98 -10.09
N ARG A 66 8.38 18.13 -9.48
CA ARG A 66 8.71 19.45 -10.06
C ARG A 66 10.22 19.63 -10.28
N TRP A 67 11.04 19.16 -9.36
CA TRP A 67 12.49 19.18 -9.51
C TRP A 67 12.97 18.28 -10.66
N LEU A 68 12.44 17.05 -10.76
CA LEU A 68 12.74 16.14 -11.88
C LEU A 68 12.40 16.79 -13.23
N GLN A 69 11.27 17.46 -13.34
CA GLN A 69 10.87 18.20 -14.53
C GLN A 69 11.86 19.36 -14.82
N ALA A 70 12.25 20.12 -13.80
CA ALA A 70 13.14 21.27 -13.94
C ALA A 70 14.55 20.89 -14.41
N ILE A 71 15.04 19.68 -14.09
CA ILE A 71 16.33 19.16 -14.59
C ILE A 71 16.21 18.47 -15.97
N GLY A 72 15.05 18.57 -16.64
CA GLY A 72 14.87 18.10 -18.01
C GLY A 72 14.53 16.63 -18.18
N LEU A 73 14.06 15.96 -17.12
CA LEU A 73 13.64 14.55 -17.20
C LEU A 73 12.23 14.36 -17.80
N GLN A 74 11.57 15.43 -18.24
CA GLN A 74 10.29 15.32 -18.93
C GLN A 74 10.49 14.75 -20.34
N SER A 75 9.66 13.77 -20.72
CA SER A 75 9.66 13.18 -22.05
C SER A 75 8.98 14.11 -23.06
N ASP A 76 9.52 14.18 -24.28
CA ASP A 76 8.85 14.81 -25.42
C ASP A 76 7.67 13.97 -25.96
N VAL A 77 7.65 12.69 -25.61
CA VAL A 77 6.58 11.77 -25.96
C VAL A 77 5.51 11.79 -24.88
N HIS A 78 4.32 12.28 -25.24
CA HIS A 78 3.17 12.28 -24.35
C HIS A 78 2.35 11.01 -24.53
N ILE A 79 2.33 10.14 -23.51
CA ILE A 79 1.59 8.87 -23.56
C ILE A 79 0.08 9.09 -23.81
N SER A 80 -0.45 10.24 -23.40
CA SER A 80 -1.83 10.67 -23.64
C SER A 80 -2.18 10.84 -25.12
N SER A 81 -1.17 10.97 -26.00
CA SER A 81 -1.37 11.03 -27.46
C SER A 81 -1.60 9.65 -28.10
N TYR A 82 -1.25 8.58 -27.39
CA TYR A 82 -1.29 7.20 -27.92
C TYR A 82 -2.30 6.31 -27.23
N LEU A 83 -2.57 6.55 -25.95
CA LEU A 83 -3.43 5.69 -25.12
C LEU A 83 -4.57 6.50 -24.51
N SER A 84 -5.76 5.91 -24.48
CA SER A 84 -6.89 6.46 -23.72
C SER A 84 -6.59 6.45 -22.21
N PRO A 85 -7.25 7.29 -21.39
CA PRO A 85 -7.00 7.34 -19.95
C PRO A 85 -7.11 5.97 -19.24
N TRP A 86 -8.04 5.11 -19.64
CA TRP A 86 -8.19 3.77 -19.09
C TRP A 86 -7.02 2.84 -19.44
N GLN A 87 -6.51 2.92 -20.68
CA GLN A 87 -5.32 2.17 -21.08
C GLN A 87 -4.08 2.65 -20.32
N GLN A 88 -3.92 3.97 -20.17
CA GLN A 88 -2.85 4.54 -19.35
C GLN A 88 -2.94 4.02 -17.92
N LEU A 89 -4.12 4.07 -17.30
CA LEU A 89 -4.34 3.59 -15.93
C LEU A 89 -3.93 2.13 -15.75
N ILE A 90 -4.35 1.25 -16.67
CA ILE A 90 -4.00 -0.17 -16.63
C ILE A 90 -2.49 -0.36 -16.74
N VAL A 91 -1.83 0.32 -17.68
CA VAL A 91 -0.36 0.25 -17.87
C VAL A 91 0.35 0.67 -16.59
N PHE A 92 -0.01 1.82 -16.01
CA PHE A 92 0.63 2.32 -14.80
C PHE A 92 0.35 1.44 -13.58
N ILE A 93 -0.85 0.84 -13.46
CA ILE A 93 -1.14 -0.13 -12.40
C ILE A 93 -0.22 -1.34 -12.51
N VAL A 94 -0.13 -1.94 -13.70
CA VAL A 94 0.65 -3.18 -13.91
C VAL A 94 2.14 -2.93 -13.70
N VAL A 95 2.68 -1.85 -14.29
CA VAL A 95 4.11 -1.51 -14.19
C VAL A 95 4.51 -1.16 -12.76
N HIS A 96 3.68 -0.35 -12.08
CA HIS A 96 3.95 0.01 -10.69
C HIS A 96 3.83 -1.21 -9.76
N ASP A 97 2.82 -2.06 -9.95
CA ASP A 97 2.64 -3.26 -9.12
C ASP A 97 3.80 -4.26 -9.30
N PHE A 98 4.34 -4.38 -10.51
CA PHE A 98 5.56 -5.15 -10.78
C PHE A 98 6.77 -4.57 -10.06
N TYR A 99 6.95 -3.24 -10.09
CA TYR A 99 8.00 -2.55 -9.31
C TYR A 99 7.84 -2.83 -7.81
N ILE A 100 6.61 -2.65 -7.27
CA ILE A 100 6.33 -2.87 -5.84
C ILE A 100 6.66 -4.30 -5.43
N TYR A 101 6.31 -5.30 -6.22
CA TYR A 101 6.68 -6.69 -5.93
C TYR A 101 8.18 -6.86 -5.67
N TRP A 102 9.02 -6.32 -6.57
CA TRP A 102 10.48 -6.44 -6.43
C TRP A 102 11.04 -5.58 -5.31
N PHE A 103 10.55 -4.36 -5.16
CA PHE A 103 10.99 -3.47 -4.09
C PHE A 103 10.60 -4.02 -2.73
N HIS A 104 9.38 -4.50 -2.55
CA HIS A 104 8.89 -5.12 -1.33
C HIS A 104 9.69 -6.38 -0.96
N ARG A 105 9.96 -7.23 -1.96
CA ARG A 105 10.85 -8.39 -1.79
C ARG A 105 12.26 -7.97 -1.37
N LEU A 106 12.78 -6.89 -1.93
CA LEU A 106 14.09 -6.34 -1.57
C LEU A 106 14.08 -5.76 -0.15
N GLN A 107 13.00 -5.11 0.27
CA GLN A 107 12.83 -4.60 1.64
C GLN A 107 12.94 -5.71 2.68
N HIS A 108 12.37 -6.89 2.42
CA HIS A 108 12.50 -8.05 3.29
C HIS A 108 13.90 -8.70 3.27
N LYS A 109 14.65 -8.56 2.17
CA LYS A 109 16.01 -9.14 2.03
C LYS A 109 17.11 -8.22 2.54
N SER A 110 16.95 -6.92 2.39
CA SER A 110 17.95 -5.93 2.77
C SER A 110 17.77 -5.51 4.22
N ARG A 111 18.83 -5.65 5.04
CA ARG A 111 18.81 -5.18 6.45
C ARG A 111 18.51 -3.69 6.59
N PHE A 112 18.96 -2.88 5.63
CA PHE A 112 18.72 -1.44 5.61
C PHE A 112 17.27 -1.12 5.25
N LEU A 113 16.76 -1.69 4.16
CA LEU A 113 15.38 -1.43 3.70
C LEU A 113 14.35 -2.02 4.67
N TRP A 114 14.65 -3.16 5.30
CA TRP A 114 13.79 -3.70 6.35
C TRP A 114 13.56 -2.70 7.48
N ARG A 115 14.55 -1.90 7.85
CA ARG A 115 14.40 -0.91 8.93
C ARG A 115 13.35 0.16 8.65
N ILE A 116 13.14 0.53 7.40
CA ILE A 116 12.07 1.46 7.00
C ILE A 116 10.74 0.74 6.78
N HIS A 117 10.76 -0.58 6.53
CA HIS A 117 9.58 -1.39 6.26
C HIS A 117 9.03 -2.09 7.52
N GLU A 118 9.87 -2.38 8.52
CA GLU A 118 9.45 -3.14 9.71
C GLU A 118 8.33 -2.46 10.52
N VAL A 119 8.16 -1.14 10.40
CA VAL A 119 7.05 -0.41 11.01
C VAL A 119 5.70 -0.88 10.43
N HIS A 120 5.67 -1.21 9.14
CA HIS A 120 4.50 -1.76 8.47
C HIS A 120 4.08 -3.10 9.10
N HIS A 121 5.02 -3.95 9.44
CA HIS A 121 4.80 -5.23 10.12
C HIS A 121 4.62 -5.12 11.64
N SER A 122 4.66 -3.92 12.23
CA SER A 122 4.64 -3.77 13.69
C SER A 122 3.24 -3.83 14.33
N SER A 123 2.18 -3.85 13.54
CA SER A 123 0.81 -3.97 14.05
C SER A 123 0.50 -5.38 14.52
N PHE A 124 -0.08 -5.51 15.72
CA PHE A 124 -0.56 -6.78 16.24
C PHE A 124 -1.92 -7.21 15.70
N GLU A 125 -2.59 -6.30 15.02
CA GLU A 125 -3.89 -6.52 14.38
C GLU A 125 -3.82 -5.97 12.96
N VAL A 126 -4.32 -6.72 11.98
CA VAL A 126 -4.38 -6.30 10.58
C VAL A 126 -5.84 -5.96 10.28
N ASP A 127 -6.06 -4.72 9.85
CA ASP A 127 -7.35 -4.15 9.48
C ASP A 127 -7.17 -3.13 8.35
N TRP A 128 -8.28 -2.59 7.86
CA TRP A 128 -8.32 -1.60 6.78
C TRP A 128 -7.35 -0.42 6.96
N LEU A 129 -7.05 -0.06 8.20
CA LEU A 129 -6.22 1.09 8.55
C LEU A 129 -4.73 0.72 8.73
N SER A 130 -4.42 -0.54 9.04
CA SER A 130 -3.04 -0.97 9.32
C SER A 130 -2.10 -0.82 8.11
N GLY A 131 -2.64 -0.82 6.90
CA GLY A 131 -1.89 -0.58 5.66
C GLY A 131 -1.28 0.81 5.55
N SER A 132 -1.83 1.80 6.25
CA SER A 132 -1.28 3.17 6.28
C SER A 132 0.03 3.29 7.06
N ARG A 133 0.33 2.32 7.94
CA ARG A 133 1.53 2.32 8.78
C ARG A 133 2.77 1.98 7.95
N SER A 134 3.41 3.00 7.41
CA SER A 134 4.65 2.91 6.63
C SER A 134 5.62 4.01 7.03
N HIS A 135 6.91 3.79 6.92
CA HIS A 135 7.89 4.83 7.22
C HIS A 135 7.86 5.92 6.13
N LEU A 136 8.06 7.19 6.51
CA LEU A 136 8.03 8.31 5.56
C LEU A 136 8.97 8.09 4.36
N PHE A 137 10.18 7.59 4.57
CA PHE A 137 11.12 7.32 3.49
C PHE A 137 10.62 6.24 2.53
N GLU A 138 9.94 5.23 3.03
CA GLU A 138 9.30 4.22 2.19
C GLU A 138 8.20 4.84 1.31
N ILE A 139 7.34 5.67 1.90
CA ILE A 139 6.28 6.37 1.16
C ILE A 139 6.89 7.29 0.09
N LEU A 140 7.92 8.07 0.44
CA LEU A 140 8.57 8.97 -0.52
C LEU A 140 9.17 8.21 -1.71
N ILE A 141 9.83 7.07 -1.48
CA ILE A 141 10.38 6.25 -2.56
C ILE A 141 9.25 5.69 -3.41
N ASN A 142 8.31 4.95 -2.78
CA ASN A 142 7.26 4.23 -3.50
C ASN A 142 6.35 5.17 -4.29
N GLN A 143 5.86 6.24 -3.68
CA GLN A 143 4.94 7.16 -4.36
C GLN A 143 5.65 8.06 -5.38
N THR A 144 6.94 8.36 -5.19
CA THR A 144 7.69 9.06 -6.25
C THR A 144 7.83 8.16 -7.48
N VAL A 145 8.19 6.89 -7.31
CA VAL A 145 8.26 5.92 -8.42
C VAL A 145 6.88 5.66 -9.02
N GLU A 146 5.83 5.76 -8.24
CA GLU A 146 4.45 5.61 -8.70
C GLU A 146 3.99 6.77 -9.57
N PHE A 147 4.15 8.00 -9.09
CA PHE A 147 3.55 9.18 -9.71
C PHE A 147 4.48 9.92 -10.69
N ALA A 148 5.81 9.92 -10.46
CA ALA A 148 6.71 10.62 -11.36
C ALA A 148 6.58 10.17 -12.83
N PRO A 149 6.49 8.87 -13.17
CA PRO A 149 6.31 8.45 -14.56
C PRO A 149 5.04 9.01 -15.21
N LEU A 150 3.94 9.14 -14.46
CA LEU A 150 2.70 9.72 -14.98
C LEU A 150 2.92 11.16 -15.48
N PHE A 151 3.59 11.98 -14.67
CA PHE A 151 3.85 13.36 -15.01
C PHE A 151 4.96 13.52 -16.05
N LEU A 152 6.02 12.72 -15.94
CA LEU A 152 7.17 12.81 -16.86
C LEU A 152 6.84 12.29 -18.26
N LEU A 153 5.93 11.33 -18.39
CA LEU A 153 5.47 10.79 -19.67
C LEU A 153 4.21 11.49 -20.22
N GLY A 154 3.77 12.57 -19.60
CA GLY A 154 2.62 13.35 -20.07
C GLY A 154 1.32 12.54 -20.10
N ALA A 155 1.03 11.80 -19.04
CA ALA A 155 -0.25 11.13 -18.87
C ALA A 155 -1.39 12.14 -18.71
N SER A 156 -2.61 11.72 -19.03
CA SER A 156 -3.81 12.52 -18.80
C SER A 156 -3.98 12.81 -17.29
N PRO A 157 -4.31 14.05 -16.90
CA PRO A 157 -4.34 14.46 -15.48
C PRO A 157 -5.22 13.57 -14.60
N GLU A 158 -6.37 13.12 -15.11
CA GLU A 158 -7.30 12.25 -14.41
C GLU A 158 -6.71 10.87 -14.08
N VAL A 159 -5.69 10.41 -14.82
CA VAL A 159 -5.06 9.10 -14.58
C VAL A 159 -4.34 9.08 -13.23
N ALA A 160 -3.68 10.17 -12.85
CA ALA A 160 -3.04 10.28 -11.54
C ALA A 160 -4.08 10.20 -10.40
N VAL A 161 -5.23 10.85 -10.58
CA VAL A 161 -6.33 10.82 -9.61
C VAL A 161 -6.92 9.42 -9.47
N TYR A 162 -7.23 8.77 -10.60
CA TYR A 162 -7.77 7.40 -10.60
C TYR A 162 -6.78 6.38 -10.05
N LYS A 163 -5.49 6.56 -10.35
CA LYS A 163 -4.42 5.71 -9.81
C LYS A 163 -4.33 5.83 -8.30
N GLY A 164 -4.27 7.04 -7.76
CA GLY A 164 -4.24 7.28 -6.31
C GLY A 164 -5.50 6.76 -5.60
N MET A 165 -6.68 6.94 -6.19
CA MET A 165 -7.93 6.37 -5.70
C MET A 165 -7.88 4.84 -5.63
N THR A 166 -7.44 4.21 -6.71
CA THR A 166 -7.32 2.74 -6.79
C THR A 166 -6.37 2.22 -5.72
N ASP A 167 -5.23 2.88 -5.52
CA ASP A 167 -4.23 2.44 -4.54
C ASP A 167 -4.69 2.62 -3.10
N ALA A 168 -5.38 3.73 -2.81
CA ALA A 168 -5.94 3.97 -1.48
C ALA A 168 -7.00 2.90 -1.11
N VAL A 169 -7.96 2.66 -2.01
CA VAL A 169 -9.02 1.66 -1.76
C VAL A 169 -8.44 0.25 -1.71
N TRP A 170 -7.51 -0.08 -2.61
CA TRP A 170 -6.89 -1.39 -2.62
C TRP A 170 -6.04 -1.65 -1.39
N GLY A 171 -5.28 -0.65 -0.92
CA GLY A 171 -4.49 -0.73 0.30
C GLY A 171 -5.36 -1.02 1.53
N MET A 172 -6.51 -0.34 1.66
CA MET A 172 -7.50 -0.62 2.70
C MET A 172 -8.08 -2.04 2.58
N TYR A 173 -8.41 -2.47 1.36
CA TYR A 173 -9.02 -3.78 1.11
C TYR A 173 -8.08 -4.93 1.46
N ILE A 174 -6.83 -4.93 0.96
CA ILE A 174 -5.91 -6.07 1.20
C ILE A 174 -5.51 -6.24 2.66
N HIS A 175 -5.50 -5.16 3.43
CA HIS A 175 -5.25 -5.21 4.88
C HIS A 175 -6.51 -5.49 5.69
N SER A 176 -7.70 -5.46 5.08
CA SER A 176 -8.94 -5.57 5.81
C SER A 176 -9.06 -6.88 6.61
N ASN A 177 -9.77 -6.80 7.74
CA ASN A 177 -10.16 -7.98 8.54
C ASN A 177 -11.38 -8.70 7.96
N ILE A 178 -11.70 -8.51 6.67
CA ILE A 178 -12.83 -9.20 6.04
C ILE A 178 -12.46 -10.65 5.78
N ASN A 179 -13.35 -11.58 6.14
CA ASN A 179 -13.19 -13.01 5.85
C ASN A 179 -13.58 -13.32 4.40
N VAL A 180 -12.74 -12.89 3.46
CA VAL A 180 -12.91 -13.16 2.03
C VAL A 180 -12.38 -14.55 1.71
N LYS A 181 -13.04 -15.22 0.77
CA LYS A 181 -12.56 -16.44 0.11
C LYS A 181 -12.44 -16.17 -1.39
N SER A 182 -11.26 -15.80 -1.83
CA SER A 182 -11.01 -15.39 -3.21
C SER A 182 -11.02 -16.56 -4.21
N GLY A 183 -10.91 -17.80 -3.74
CA GLY A 183 -10.95 -19.00 -4.59
C GLY A 183 -9.89 -18.93 -5.71
N PHE A 184 -10.35 -19.11 -6.96
CA PHE A 184 -9.47 -19.05 -8.13
C PHE A 184 -8.88 -17.66 -8.39
N LEU A 185 -9.55 -16.56 -7.98
CA LEU A 185 -9.07 -15.20 -8.23
C LEU A 185 -7.73 -14.91 -7.55
N GLN A 186 -7.37 -15.63 -6.48
CA GLN A 186 -6.09 -15.48 -5.79
C GLN A 186 -4.85 -15.74 -6.66
N TYR A 187 -5.00 -16.39 -7.80
CA TYR A 187 -3.88 -16.58 -8.74
C TYR A 187 -3.57 -15.33 -9.55
N PHE A 188 -4.50 -14.40 -9.63
CA PHE A 188 -4.39 -13.17 -10.42
C PHE A 188 -4.39 -11.92 -9.57
N ILE A 189 -5.24 -11.87 -8.56
CA ILE A 189 -5.52 -10.68 -7.76
C ILE A 189 -5.18 -10.97 -6.30
N ASN A 190 -4.38 -10.10 -5.71
CA ASN A 190 -4.07 -10.18 -4.28
C ASN A 190 -5.24 -9.62 -3.46
N GLY A 191 -5.63 -10.37 -2.45
CA GLY A 191 -6.69 -9.98 -1.53
C GLY A 191 -6.27 -10.17 -0.07
N PRO A 192 -7.19 -9.90 0.87
CA PRO A 192 -6.92 -10.00 2.30
C PRO A 192 -6.43 -11.39 2.74
N GLU A 193 -6.82 -12.45 2.05
CA GLU A 193 -6.40 -13.82 2.38
C GLU A 193 -4.89 -14.01 2.23
N MET A 194 -4.30 -13.59 1.08
CA MET A 194 -2.86 -13.73 0.84
C MET A 194 -2.06 -12.71 1.63
N HIS A 195 -2.54 -11.47 1.68
CA HIS A 195 -1.79 -10.38 2.32
C HIS A 195 -1.72 -10.54 3.86
N ARG A 196 -2.74 -11.12 4.49
CA ARG A 196 -2.65 -11.49 5.91
C ARG A 196 -1.54 -12.50 6.21
N TRP A 197 -1.28 -13.44 5.29
CA TRP A 197 -0.14 -14.34 5.42
C TRP A 197 1.19 -13.61 5.31
N HIS A 198 1.26 -12.55 4.47
CA HIS A 198 2.44 -11.70 4.41
C HIS A 198 2.74 -11.02 5.76
N HIS A 199 1.71 -10.54 6.45
CA HIS A 199 1.85 -9.94 7.79
C HIS A 199 2.00 -10.94 8.94
N ALA A 200 1.77 -12.22 8.70
CA ALA A 200 1.83 -13.23 9.75
C ALA A 200 3.27 -13.45 10.24
N ASN A 201 3.45 -13.45 11.58
CA ASN A 201 4.76 -13.73 12.18
C ASN A 201 5.07 -15.24 12.32
N GLN A 202 4.35 -16.07 11.61
CA GLN A 202 4.54 -17.53 11.55
C GLN A 202 5.72 -17.86 10.63
N LYS A 203 6.65 -18.71 11.09
CA LYS A 203 7.89 -19.05 10.37
C LYS A 203 7.70 -19.46 8.90
N LYS A 204 6.62 -20.17 8.59
CA LYS A 204 6.28 -20.63 7.23
C LYS A 204 5.87 -19.49 6.28
N ALA A 205 5.36 -18.39 6.84
CA ALA A 205 4.83 -17.24 6.11
C ALA A 205 5.87 -16.14 5.90
N LEU A 206 7.02 -16.22 6.59
CA LEU A 206 8.08 -15.22 6.44
C LEU A 206 8.59 -15.19 5.00
N ASP A 207 8.82 -13.99 4.48
CA ASP A 207 9.30 -13.74 3.12
C ASP A 207 8.39 -14.34 2.03
N LYS A 208 7.07 -14.21 2.20
CA LYS A 208 6.05 -14.67 1.25
C LYS A 208 5.07 -13.54 0.91
N ASN A 209 4.39 -13.67 -0.24
CA ASN A 209 3.27 -12.83 -0.69
C ASN A 209 3.61 -11.33 -0.74
N PHE A 210 4.59 -10.97 -1.56
CA PHE A 210 5.07 -9.59 -1.71
C PHE A 210 4.21 -8.71 -2.63
N SER A 211 3.34 -9.30 -3.44
CA SER A 211 2.46 -8.56 -4.33
C SER A 211 1.46 -7.69 -3.57
N THR A 212 1.06 -6.56 -4.18
CA THR A 212 0.01 -5.70 -3.61
C THR A 212 -1.32 -5.83 -4.33
N LYS A 213 -1.38 -5.73 -5.65
CA LYS A 213 -2.62 -5.85 -6.43
C LYS A 213 -2.68 -7.15 -7.23
N LEU A 214 -1.62 -7.47 -7.94
CA LEU A 214 -1.57 -8.62 -8.85
C LEU A 214 -0.82 -9.77 -8.21
N ALA A 215 -1.56 -10.72 -7.62
CA ALA A 215 -0.99 -11.91 -6.97
C ALA A 215 -0.13 -12.76 -7.92
N MET A 216 -0.35 -12.62 -9.23
CA MET A 216 0.37 -13.38 -10.25
C MET A 216 1.90 -13.28 -10.13
N TRP A 217 2.44 -12.19 -9.61
CA TRP A 217 3.88 -12.05 -9.40
C TRP A 217 4.41 -13.04 -8.35
N ASP A 218 3.67 -13.22 -7.25
CA ASP A 218 4.05 -14.19 -6.23
C ASP A 218 4.03 -15.63 -6.77
N TRP A 219 3.04 -15.97 -7.59
CA TRP A 219 2.96 -17.28 -8.22
C TRP A 219 4.07 -17.48 -9.24
N LEU A 220 4.31 -16.48 -10.08
CA LEU A 220 5.32 -16.53 -11.14
C LEU A 220 6.75 -16.66 -10.57
N PHE A 221 7.05 -15.92 -9.49
CA PHE A 221 8.39 -15.87 -8.90
C PHE A 221 8.56 -16.74 -7.65
N GLY A 222 7.61 -17.64 -7.36
CA GLY A 222 7.69 -18.67 -6.33
C GLY A 222 7.65 -18.17 -4.89
N THR A 223 7.04 -17.00 -4.65
CA THR A 223 6.86 -16.43 -3.32
C THR A 223 5.44 -16.57 -2.78
N ALA A 224 4.52 -17.14 -3.56
CA ALA A 224 3.16 -17.39 -3.11
C ALA A 224 3.12 -18.39 -1.96
N TYR A 225 2.38 -18.05 -0.91
CA TYR A 225 2.09 -18.92 0.22
C TYR A 225 0.61 -18.77 0.60
N PHE A 226 -0.16 -19.82 0.37
CA PHE A 226 -1.59 -19.82 0.60
C PHE A 226 -2.07 -21.21 1.05
N PRO A 227 -1.90 -21.57 2.34
CA PRO A 227 -2.32 -22.85 2.88
C PRO A 227 -3.85 -22.89 3.04
N LYS A 228 -4.49 -23.87 2.40
CA LYS A 228 -5.95 -23.99 2.32
C LYS A 228 -6.61 -24.24 3.69
N ASN A 229 -5.93 -24.92 4.61
CA ASN A 229 -6.49 -25.42 5.86
C ASN A 229 -5.85 -24.78 7.11
N GLU A 230 -5.07 -23.72 6.93
CA GLU A 230 -4.43 -22.99 8.01
C GLU A 230 -4.99 -21.57 8.10
N LYS A 231 -4.88 -20.97 9.26
CA LYS A 231 -5.30 -19.59 9.51
C LYS A 231 -4.09 -18.76 9.94
N ALA A 232 -3.92 -17.59 9.33
CA ALA A 232 -2.97 -16.59 9.81
C ALA A 232 -3.49 -16.07 11.17
N GLY A 233 -2.78 -16.39 12.24
CA GLY A 233 -3.33 -16.20 13.61
C GLY A 233 -2.63 -15.17 14.45
N SER A 234 -1.38 -14.81 14.11
CA SER A 234 -0.58 -13.86 14.87
C SER A 234 0.19 -12.92 13.93
N TYR A 235 0.20 -11.65 14.29
CA TYR A 235 0.85 -10.57 13.55
C TYR A 235 1.81 -9.80 14.45
N GLY A 236 2.48 -8.83 13.87
CA GLY A 236 3.45 -8.00 14.57
C GLY A 236 4.85 -8.59 14.60
N LEU A 237 5.78 -7.80 15.06
CA LEU A 237 7.19 -8.17 15.17
C LEU A 237 7.41 -9.05 16.41
N THR A 238 8.31 -10.02 16.31
CA THR A 238 8.71 -10.88 17.45
C THR A 238 9.60 -10.17 18.47
N LYS A 239 10.14 -9.01 18.11
CA LYS A 239 10.95 -8.15 18.97
C LYS A 239 10.12 -7.02 19.58
N VAL A 240 10.59 -6.45 20.67
CA VAL A 240 10.01 -5.21 21.23
C VAL A 240 10.18 -4.07 20.24
N TYR A 241 9.07 -3.46 19.85
CA TYR A 241 9.03 -2.35 18.90
C TYR A 241 8.28 -1.16 19.53
N PRO A 242 8.71 0.08 19.28
CA PRO A 242 8.06 1.26 19.85
C PRO A 242 6.58 1.37 19.45
N LEU A 243 5.77 1.98 20.34
CA LEU A 243 4.35 2.17 20.12
C LEU A 243 4.01 3.57 19.63
N SER A 244 4.80 4.59 20.00
CA SER A 244 4.55 5.97 19.59
C SER A 244 5.11 6.23 18.19
N PHE A 245 4.39 7.03 17.40
CA PHE A 245 4.77 7.43 16.04
C PHE A 245 6.20 8.02 15.98
N ILE A 246 6.52 8.98 16.87
CA ILE A 246 7.84 9.63 16.89
C ILE A 246 8.96 8.61 17.15
N GLN A 247 8.75 7.71 18.11
CA GLN A 247 9.74 6.68 18.40
C GLN A 247 9.89 5.70 17.23
N GLN A 248 8.81 5.34 16.54
CA GLN A 248 8.83 4.50 15.34
C GLN A 248 9.59 5.18 14.20
N PHE A 249 9.34 6.47 13.98
CA PHE A 249 10.04 7.26 12.98
C PHE A 249 11.57 7.29 13.20
N PHE A 250 12.02 7.49 14.46
CA PHE A 250 13.45 7.52 14.76
C PHE A 250 14.06 6.14 14.99
N TYR A 251 13.26 5.07 15.05
CA TYR A 251 13.75 3.72 15.30
C TYR A 251 14.70 3.21 14.21
N VAL A 252 14.50 3.64 12.98
CA VAL A 252 15.34 3.30 11.82
C VAL A 252 16.81 3.71 12.03
N PHE A 253 17.06 4.77 12.80
CA PHE A 253 18.41 5.31 13.05
C PHE A 253 19.12 4.68 14.27
N ARG A 254 18.44 3.85 15.05
CA ARG A 254 19.06 3.21 16.21
C ARG A 254 20.10 2.18 15.77
N SER A 255 21.30 2.21 16.36
CA SER A 255 22.25 1.12 16.22
C SER A 255 21.65 -0.16 16.81
N ARG A 256 21.83 -1.31 16.18
CA ARG A 256 21.57 -2.59 16.83
C ARG A 256 22.80 -2.89 17.68
N SER A 257 22.64 -2.78 18.99
CA SER A 257 23.55 -3.44 19.92
C SER A 257 23.41 -4.94 19.79
#